data_7d681203cfb9179fd42bd221da158530
#
_entry.id   7d681203cfb9179fd42bd221da158530
#
_cell.length_a   1.000
_cell.length_b   1.000
_cell.length_c   1.000
_cell.angle_alpha   90.00
_cell.angle_beta   90.00
_cell.angle_gamma   90.00
#
_symmetry.space_group_name_H-M   'P 1'
#
loop_
_entity.id
_entity.type
_entity.pdbx_description
1 polymer ?
#
loop_
_entity_poly.entity_id
_entity_poly.type
_entity_poly.pdbx_seq_one_letter_code
_entity_poly.pdbx_strand_id
1 'polypeptide(L)'
;MVSVKMKVLIFAAIAVFCAQPALSVDTHEHNKVVCYWNSTAFNRQGPGKFQLDDVRSALSLCTHLIYGFAGINTETLEVVPLNPSLDTGVGYSYYKLATQLKKGFPDLKIYLSIGGNADPEDDTHKYLVVTETAESRSKFINSINRLLNDYDFDGIDLAWQFPPVKVKKERGTFGSIWHGLKKTFGYGKFKDDKEQEHRDGFTILVRDLKAQLRPRMKGLTVAVIPHVNSSIYYDARLLAPNIDAVHLFTFDQKTPERNPQEGDYPAPIYESYGRVPQDNVDATTRYWLENGTPGSKIVVGIPTYARTWKLTSDSQISGVPPIVTDGPGAEGPHTNTPGLLSYAEVCSRLTESAVGRLRRVGDPSKKYGSYAFQSYNENTGNDGIWVGYEDPDTAGNKAAYAKAKGLGGVLIYDLSLDDFRGVCTGDKYPIIRGAKYKL
;
A
#
# COMPACT_ATOMS: atom_id res chain seq x y z
N MET A 1 -34.06 -69.88 -57.59
CA MET A 1 -33.76 -68.43 -57.65
C MET A 1 -34.31 -67.78 -56.42
N VAL A 2 -33.46 -67.52 -55.40
CA VAL A 2 -33.81 -66.95 -54.12
C VAL A 2 -33.20 -65.54 -54.04
N SER A 3 -34.09 -64.52 -53.99
CA SER A 3 -33.69 -63.12 -53.87
C SER A 3 -33.43 -62.77 -52.41
N VAL A 4 -32.25 -62.41 -52.06
CA VAL A 4 -31.84 -61.91 -50.74
C VAL A 4 -32.01 -60.38 -50.74
N LYS A 5 -32.95 -59.89 -49.96
CA LYS A 5 -33.07 -58.41 -49.71
C LYS A 5 -32.13 -58.04 -48.55
N MET A 6 -31.12 -57.26 -48.86
CA MET A 6 -30.21 -56.66 -47.88
C MET A 6 -30.83 -55.38 -47.27
N LYS A 7 -31.13 -55.42 -45.98
CA LYS A 7 -31.57 -54.24 -45.22
C LYS A 7 -30.33 -53.47 -44.74
N VAL A 8 -30.18 -52.27 -45.27
CA VAL A 8 -29.20 -51.27 -44.78
C VAL A 8 -29.77 -50.59 -43.55
N LEU A 9 -29.16 -50.79 -42.41
CA LEU A 9 -29.45 -50.05 -41.19
C LEU A 9 -28.57 -48.79 -41.16
N ILE A 10 -29.20 -47.63 -41.28
CA ILE A 10 -28.53 -46.33 -41.08
C ILE A 10 -28.54 -46.04 -39.59
N PHE A 11 -27.38 -46.07 -38.94
CA PHE A 11 -27.18 -45.51 -37.62
C PHE A 11 -26.98 -44.00 -37.70
N ALA A 12 -27.94 -43.23 -37.28
CA ALA A 12 -27.78 -41.79 -37.07
C ALA A 12 -27.11 -41.60 -35.70
N ALA A 13 -25.84 -41.21 -35.72
CA ALA A 13 -25.12 -40.78 -34.52
C ALA A 13 -25.53 -39.34 -34.19
N ILE A 14 -26.35 -39.16 -33.15
CA ILE A 14 -26.66 -37.84 -32.59
C ILE A 14 -25.45 -37.42 -31.77
N ALA A 15 -24.62 -36.53 -32.30
CA ALA A 15 -23.61 -35.85 -31.54
C ALA A 15 -24.26 -34.81 -30.62
N VAL A 16 -24.40 -35.13 -29.34
CA VAL A 16 -24.79 -34.17 -28.32
C VAL A 16 -23.57 -33.29 -28.06
N PHE A 17 -23.51 -32.11 -28.65
CA PHE A 17 -22.61 -31.05 -28.26
C PHE A 17 -23.03 -30.57 -26.86
N CYS A 18 -22.37 -31.02 -25.80
CA CYS A 18 -22.37 -30.35 -24.53
C CYS A 18 -21.65 -29.01 -24.70
N ALA A 19 -22.39 -27.95 -24.97
CA ALA A 19 -21.89 -26.60 -24.81
C ALA A 19 -21.60 -26.41 -23.32
N GLN A 20 -20.33 -26.57 -22.92
CA GLN A 20 -19.89 -26.07 -21.63
C GLN A 20 -20.12 -24.56 -21.63
N PRO A 21 -20.84 -23.98 -20.64
CA PRO A 21 -20.87 -22.54 -20.53
C PRO A 21 -19.41 -22.09 -20.37
N ALA A 22 -18.95 -21.25 -21.30
CA ALA A 22 -17.72 -20.53 -21.13
C ALA A 22 -17.90 -19.75 -19.81
N LEU A 23 -17.18 -20.16 -18.78
CA LEU A 23 -17.02 -19.36 -17.57
C LEU A 23 -16.49 -18.01 -18.07
N SER A 24 -17.36 -17.01 -18.08
CA SER A 24 -16.94 -15.63 -18.26
C SER A 24 -16.02 -15.37 -17.08
N VAL A 25 -14.72 -15.38 -17.32
CA VAL A 25 -13.74 -14.87 -16.36
C VAL A 25 -14.17 -13.43 -16.12
N ASP A 26 -14.63 -13.16 -14.90
CA ASP A 26 -15.03 -11.81 -14.51
C ASP A 26 -13.78 -10.94 -14.60
N THR A 27 -13.66 -10.19 -15.68
CA THR A 27 -12.51 -9.31 -15.94
C THR A 27 -12.35 -8.25 -14.86
N HIS A 28 -13.36 -8.07 -13.98
CA HIS A 28 -13.30 -7.20 -12.82
C HIS A 28 -12.54 -7.78 -11.62
N GLU A 29 -12.26 -9.09 -11.58
CA GLU A 29 -11.42 -9.68 -10.53
C GLU A 29 -9.93 -9.38 -10.71
N HIS A 30 -9.50 -9.08 -11.93
CA HIS A 30 -8.14 -8.71 -12.27
C HIS A 30 -8.06 -7.24 -12.70
N ASN A 31 -6.86 -6.69 -12.71
CA ASN A 31 -6.58 -5.30 -13.13
C ASN A 31 -7.15 -4.22 -12.17
N LYS A 32 -7.27 -4.53 -10.87
CA LYS A 32 -7.63 -3.51 -9.89
C LYS A 32 -6.54 -2.46 -9.78
N VAL A 33 -6.92 -1.19 -9.84
CA VAL A 33 -6.09 -0.05 -9.46
C VAL A 33 -6.73 0.55 -8.21
N VAL A 34 -6.17 0.22 -7.05
CA VAL A 34 -6.66 0.63 -5.74
C VAL A 34 -5.92 1.90 -5.33
N CYS A 35 -6.60 3.02 -5.23
CA CYS A 35 -6.01 4.31 -4.92
C CYS A 35 -6.28 4.69 -3.47
N TYR A 36 -5.23 4.89 -2.67
CA TYR A 36 -5.36 5.40 -1.32
C TYR A 36 -5.39 6.92 -1.34
N TRP A 37 -6.33 7.50 -0.62
CA TRP A 37 -6.46 8.92 -0.37
C TRP A 37 -6.19 9.20 1.11
N ASN A 38 -5.02 9.72 1.43
CA ASN A 38 -4.68 10.16 2.77
C ASN A 38 -5.34 11.52 3.05
N SER A 39 -6.40 11.53 3.84
CA SER A 39 -7.15 12.75 4.15
C SER A 39 -6.34 13.80 4.91
N THR A 40 -5.29 13.40 5.64
CA THR A 40 -4.42 14.33 6.37
C THR A 40 -3.65 15.26 5.43
N ALA A 41 -3.50 14.90 4.14
CA ALA A 41 -2.87 15.73 3.13
C ALA A 41 -3.62 17.07 2.88
N PHE A 42 -4.89 17.15 3.28
CA PHE A 42 -5.66 18.41 3.31
C PHE A 42 -5.01 19.47 4.22
N ASN A 43 -4.37 19.03 5.30
CA ASN A 43 -3.75 19.95 6.28
C ASN A 43 -2.37 20.45 5.84
N ARG A 44 -1.78 19.90 4.77
CA ARG A 44 -0.51 20.39 4.24
C ARG A 44 -0.66 21.84 3.73
N GLN A 45 0.44 22.57 3.77
CA GLN A 45 0.47 23.95 3.27
C GLN A 45 1.08 24.01 1.86
N GLY A 46 0.85 25.14 1.19
CA GLY A 46 1.46 25.43 -0.11
C GLY A 46 1.15 24.36 -1.18
N PRO A 47 2.15 23.99 -2.00
CA PRO A 47 1.96 23.11 -3.13
C PRO A 47 1.64 21.65 -2.74
N GLY A 48 1.92 21.26 -1.50
CA GLY A 48 1.61 19.92 -0.97
C GLY A 48 0.16 19.73 -0.53
N LYS A 49 -0.63 20.81 -0.43
CA LYS A 49 -2.05 20.73 -0.04
C LYS A 49 -2.86 19.97 -1.07
N PHE A 50 -3.56 18.91 -0.62
CA PHE A 50 -4.34 18.03 -1.45
C PHE A 50 -5.82 18.10 -1.09
N GLN A 51 -6.68 18.34 -2.06
CA GLN A 51 -8.10 18.63 -1.87
C GLN A 51 -8.98 17.68 -2.67
N LEU A 52 -10.29 17.73 -2.44
CA LEU A 52 -11.27 16.87 -3.12
C LEU A 52 -11.23 16.96 -4.65
N ASP A 53 -10.98 18.14 -5.20
CA ASP A 53 -10.89 18.31 -6.67
C ASP A 53 -9.63 17.65 -7.26
N ASP A 54 -8.55 17.62 -6.47
CA ASP A 54 -7.36 16.86 -6.84
C ASP A 54 -7.65 15.35 -6.87
N VAL A 55 -8.36 14.82 -5.85
CA VAL A 55 -8.82 13.41 -5.84
C VAL A 55 -9.65 13.11 -7.08
N ARG A 56 -10.64 13.95 -7.38
CA ARG A 56 -11.57 13.76 -8.51
C ARG A 56 -10.84 13.54 -9.83
N SER A 57 -9.72 14.23 -10.04
CA SER A 57 -8.94 14.12 -11.27
C SER A 57 -8.21 12.79 -11.44
N ALA A 58 -8.05 11.98 -10.35
CA ALA A 58 -7.46 10.64 -10.40
C ALA A 58 -8.48 9.53 -10.66
N LEU A 59 -9.78 9.77 -10.41
CA LEU A 59 -10.76 8.68 -10.26
C LEU A 59 -10.99 7.85 -11.52
N SER A 60 -10.79 8.44 -12.72
CA SER A 60 -10.84 7.68 -13.98
C SER A 60 -9.71 6.66 -14.12
N LEU A 61 -8.67 6.78 -13.29
CA LEU A 61 -7.54 5.86 -13.26
C LEU A 61 -7.74 4.74 -12.25
N CYS A 62 -8.60 4.92 -11.25
CA CYS A 62 -8.82 4.02 -10.13
C CYS A 62 -10.07 3.15 -10.32
N THR A 63 -10.02 1.90 -9.84
CA THR A 63 -11.20 1.03 -9.69
C THR A 63 -11.77 1.12 -8.27
N HIS A 64 -10.90 1.36 -7.30
CA HIS A 64 -11.24 1.51 -5.88
C HIS A 64 -10.57 2.76 -5.35
N LEU A 65 -11.32 3.52 -4.55
CA LEU A 65 -10.80 4.62 -3.74
C LEU A 65 -10.88 4.22 -2.27
N ILE A 66 -9.75 4.21 -1.60
CA ILE A 66 -9.67 3.92 -0.17
C ILE A 66 -9.49 5.24 0.56
N TYR A 67 -10.52 5.67 1.28
CA TYR A 67 -10.41 6.85 2.14
C TYR A 67 -9.61 6.51 3.39
N GLY A 68 -8.52 7.13 3.61
CA GLY A 68 -7.63 6.92 4.76
C GLY A 68 -7.57 8.17 5.63
N PHE A 69 -7.75 8.08 6.93
CA PHE A 69 -8.02 6.88 7.71
C PHE A 69 -9.00 7.22 8.83
N ALA A 70 -9.75 6.23 9.26
CA ALA A 70 -10.39 6.24 10.57
C ALA A 70 -9.48 5.52 11.58
N GLY A 71 -9.71 5.78 12.86
CA GLY A 71 -8.99 5.12 13.95
C GLY A 71 -9.91 4.37 14.89
N ILE A 72 -9.34 3.90 16.00
CA ILE A 72 -10.06 3.24 17.09
C ILE A 72 -9.95 4.10 18.34
N ASN A 73 -11.08 4.37 18.99
CA ASN A 73 -11.09 4.99 20.32
C ASN A 73 -10.56 4.00 21.37
N THR A 74 -9.59 4.42 22.15
CA THR A 74 -8.89 3.58 23.13
C THR A 74 -9.80 3.07 24.25
N GLU A 75 -10.79 3.86 24.68
CA GLU A 75 -11.65 3.52 25.80
C GLU A 75 -12.85 2.68 25.38
N THR A 76 -13.48 3.05 24.24
CA THR A 76 -14.72 2.42 23.79
C THR A 76 -14.49 1.27 22.80
N LEU A 77 -13.30 1.19 22.18
CA LEU A 77 -12.93 0.28 21.08
C LEU A 77 -13.80 0.43 19.82
N GLU A 78 -14.41 1.59 19.67
CA GLU A 78 -15.24 1.94 18.53
C GLU A 78 -14.44 2.66 17.44
N VAL A 79 -14.87 2.53 16.18
CA VAL A 79 -14.28 3.29 15.07
C VAL A 79 -14.64 4.77 15.20
N VAL A 80 -13.63 5.61 15.07
CA VAL A 80 -13.75 7.07 15.13
C VAL A 80 -13.04 7.75 13.96
N PRO A 81 -13.53 8.91 13.48
CA PRO A 81 -12.78 9.73 12.53
C PRO A 81 -11.50 10.26 13.21
N LEU A 82 -10.37 10.22 12.48
CA LEU A 82 -9.11 10.78 12.99
C LEU A 82 -9.08 12.32 12.90
N ASN A 83 -9.83 12.89 11.99
CA ASN A 83 -10.03 14.33 11.89
C ASN A 83 -11.53 14.66 11.87
N PRO A 84 -12.21 14.70 13.04
CA PRO A 84 -13.66 14.91 13.10
C PRO A 84 -14.15 16.17 12.39
N SER A 85 -13.40 17.25 12.43
CA SER A 85 -13.76 18.50 11.77
C SER A 85 -13.77 18.40 10.24
N LEU A 86 -12.87 17.61 9.66
CA LEU A 86 -12.78 17.37 8.23
C LEU A 86 -13.72 16.24 7.79
N ASP A 87 -13.71 15.13 8.52
CA ASP A 87 -14.36 13.88 8.11
C ASP A 87 -15.87 13.92 8.26
N THR A 88 -16.36 14.50 9.39
CA THR A 88 -17.78 14.49 9.79
C THR A 88 -18.34 15.86 10.15
N GLY A 89 -17.50 16.91 10.16
CA GLY A 89 -17.87 18.26 10.60
C GLY A 89 -18.93 18.96 9.75
N VAL A 90 -19.51 20.03 10.31
CA VAL A 90 -20.58 20.81 9.65
C VAL A 90 -20.06 21.55 8.41
N GLY A 91 -18.79 22.02 8.42
CA GLY A 91 -18.18 22.74 7.30
C GLY A 91 -17.63 21.83 6.20
N TYR A 92 -17.06 20.71 6.62
CA TYR A 92 -16.56 19.65 5.76
C TYR A 92 -17.15 18.34 6.21
N SER A 93 -17.61 17.51 5.30
CA SER A 93 -18.05 16.16 5.59
C SER A 93 -17.45 15.25 4.54
N TYR A 94 -16.14 15.04 4.65
CA TYR A 94 -15.38 14.32 3.63
C TYR A 94 -15.83 12.87 3.48
N TYR A 95 -16.38 12.23 4.52
CA TYR A 95 -17.03 10.93 4.36
C TYR A 95 -18.22 10.98 3.39
N LYS A 96 -19.09 12.02 3.52
CA LYS A 96 -20.19 12.22 2.58
C LYS A 96 -19.70 12.64 1.20
N LEU A 97 -18.75 13.57 1.14
CA LEU A 97 -18.22 14.08 -0.13
C LEU A 97 -17.50 12.96 -0.90
N ALA A 98 -16.72 12.13 -0.22
CA ALA A 98 -16.05 10.98 -0.83
C ALA A 98 -17.09 10.02 -1.43
N THR A 99 -18.07 9.58 -0.66
CA THR A 99 -19.08 8.62 -1.16
C THR A 99 -19.95 9.18 -2.26
N GLN A 100 -20.15 10.51 -2.33
CA GLN A 100 -20.87 11.18 -3.43
C GLN A 100 -20.08 11.16 -4.76
N LEU A 101 -18.77 10.91 -4.75
CA LEU A 101 -17.97 10.81 -5.98
C LEU A 101 -18.49 9.69 -6.90
N LYS A 102 -19.14 8.65 -6.36
CA LYS A 102 -19.79 7.58 -7.12
C LYS A 102 -20.84 8.09 -8.13
N LYS A 103 -21.44 9.25 -7.90
CA LYS A 103 -22.41 9.84 -8.83
C LYS A 103 -21.79 10.18 -10.19
N GLY A 104 -20.52 10.57 -10.20
CA GLY A 104 -19.75 10.83 -11.42
C GLY A 104 -18.94 9.64 -11.92
N PHE A 105 -18.75 8.62 -11.08
CA PHE A 105 -17.94 7.43 -11.34
C PHE A 105 -18.65 6.18 -10.81
N PRO A 106 -19.68 5.69 -11.51
CA PRO A 106 -20.60 4.65 -10.99
C PRO A 106 -19.93 3.29 -10.76
N ASP A 107 -18.84 2.99 -11.48
CA ASP A 107 -18.10 1.73 -11.32
C ASP A 107 -17.06 1.80 -10.18
N LEU A 108 -16.79 3.00 -9.65
CA LEU A 108 -15.83 3.20 -8.58
C LEU A 108 -16.38 2.67 -7.25
N LYS A 109 -15.59 1.84 -6.58
CA LYS A 109 -15.87 1.40 -5.21
C LYS A 109 -15.12 2.27 -4.21
N ILE A 110 -15.82 2.73 -3.16
CA ILE A 110 -15.23 3.62 -2.16
C ILE A 110 -15.28 2.97 -0.79
N TYR A 111 -14.11 2.68 -0.23
CA TYR A 111 -13.96 2.04 1.07
C TYR A 111 -13.40 3.02 2.09
N LEU A 112 -13.69 2.78 3.37
CA LEU A 112 -13.03 3.45 4.48
C LEU A 112 -11.96 2.54 5.07
N SER A 113 -10.73 3.02 5.13
CA SER A 113 -9.62 2.33 5.80
C SER A 113 -9.57 2.68 7.28
N ILE A 114 -9.40 1.67 8.12
CA ILE A 114 -9.31 1.80 9.58
C ILE A 114 -7.91 1.39 10.03
N GLY A 115 -7.18 2.28 10.68
CA GLY A 115 -5.84 2.06 11.19
C GLY A 115 -4.74 2.68 10.34
N GLY A 116 -3.82 1.85 9.86
CA GLY A 116 -2.61 2.32 9.18
C GLY A 116 -1.72 3.18 10.10
N ASN A 117 -0.68 3.78 9.56
CA ASN A 117 0.22 4.63 10.34
C ASN A 117 -0.38 6.00 10.71
N ALA A 118 -1.61 6.30 10.24
CA ALA A 118 -2.28 7.55 10.52
C ALA A 118 -2.98 7.57 11.89
N ASP A 119 -3.40 6.41 12.39
CA ASP A 119 -3.93 6.30 13.75
C ASP A 119 -2.75 6.14 14.72
N PRO A 120 -2.49 7.11 15.62
CA PRO A 120 -1.33 7.04 16.51
C PRO A 120 -1.33 5.75 17.35
N GLU A 121 -0.17 5.10 17.38
CA GLU A 121 0.06 4.00 18.31
C GLU A 121 0.06 4.57 19.73
N ASP A 122 -0.61 3.87 20.65
CA ASP A 122 -0.63 4.21 22.07
C ASP A 122 -0.19 3.00 22.93
N ASP A 123 0.08 3.27 24.21
CA ASP A 123 0.53 2.22 25.15
C ASP A 123 -0.56 1.19 25.47
N THR A 124 -1.81 1.40 25.02
CA THR A 124 -2.94 0.48 25.26
C THR A 124 -3.02 -0.63 24.22
N HIS A 125 -2.28 -0.52 23.09
CA HIS A 125 -2.31 -1.48 22.00
C HIS A 125 -3.74 -1.81 21.53
N LYS A 126 -4.57 -0.79 21.34
CA LYS A 126 -6.01 -0.89 21.05
C LYS A 126 -6.37 -1.88 19.94
N TYR A 127 -5.53 -2.02 18.92
CA TYR A 127 -5.73 -2.99 17.83
C TYR A 127 -5.61 -4.43 18.30
N LEU A 128 -4.73 -4.73 19.26
CA LEU A 128 -4.61 -6.06 19.85
C LEU A 128 -5.81 -6.33 20.79
N VAL A 129 -6.14 -5.35 21.64
CA VAL A 129 -7.26 -5.45 22.60
C VAL A 129 -8.59 -5.72 21.89
N VAL A 130 -8.85 -5.12 20.73
CA VAL A 130 -10.06 -5.42 19.94
C VAL A 130 -10.14 -6.91 19.58
N THR A 131 -9.02 -7.59 19.36
CA THR A 131 -9.02 -9.00 18.94
C THR A 131 -9.19 -9.99 20.10
N GLU A 132 -8.93 -9.58 21.35
CA GLU A 132 -8.84 -10.49 22.49
C GLU A 132 -10.18 -11.11 22.90
N THR A 133 -11.28 -10.35 22.90
CA THR A 133 -12.57 -10.85 23.40
C THR A 133 -13.70 -10.74 22.37
N ALA A 134 -14.72 -11.57 22.50
CA ALA A 134 -15.93 -11.47 21.68
C ALA A 134 -16.66 -10.14 21.89
N GLU A 135 -16.63 -9.59 23.11
CA GLU A 135 -17.24 -8.31 23.45
C GLU A 135 -16.52 -7.16 22.71
N SER A 136 -15.20 -7.11 22.78
CA SER A 136 -14.38 -6.10 22.10
C SER A 136 -14.60 -6.12 20.58
N ARG A 137 -14.57 -7.31 19.98
CA ARG A 137 -14.89 -7.47 18.55
C ARG A 137 -16.29 -7.00 18.20
N SER A 138 -17.29 -7.32 19.04
CA SER A 138 -18.67 -6.89 18.81
C SER A 138 -18.84 -5.38 18.90
N LYS A 139 -18.19 -4.70 19.86
CA LYS A 139 -18.20 -3.23 19.95
C LYS A 139 -17.64 -2.60 18.69
N PHE A 140 -16.49 -3.07 18.23
CA PHE A 140 -15.85 -2.62 17.00
C PHE A 140 -16.75 -2.83 15.78
N ILE A 141 -17.28 -4.05 15.56
CA ILE A 141 -18.16 -4.39 14.42
C ILE A 141 -19.44 -3.54 14.44
N ASN A 142 -20.04 -3.36 15.60
CA ASN A 142 -21.26 -2.54 15.74
C ASN A 142 -21.00 -1.07 15.39
N SER A 143 -19.83 -0.53 15.73
CA SER A 143 -19.46 0.83 15.32
C SER A 143 -19.29 0.97 13.82
N ILE A 144 -18.71 -0.02 13.14
CA ILE A 144 -18.64 -0.09 11.67
C ILE A 144 -20.05 -0.09 11.07
N ASN A 145 -20.97 -0.90 11.60
CA ASN A 145 -22.33 -0.96 11.10
C ASN A 145 -23.05 0.39 11.21
N ARG A 146 -22.87 1.12 12.32
CA ARG A 146 -23.41 2.50 12.45
C ARG A 146 -22.82 3.43 11.40
N LEU A 147 -21.50 3.42 11.25
CA LEU A 147 -20.79 4.25 10.27
C LEU A 147 -21.28 3.98 8.84
N LEU A 148 -21.47 2.71 8.47
CA LEU A 148 -21.98 2.33 7.15
C LEU A 148 -23.49 2.64 6.95
N ASN A 149 -24.25 2.87 8.02
CA ASN A 149 -25.60 3.41 7.95
C ASN A 149 -25.61 4.92 7.69
N ASP A 150 -24.64 5.64 8.31
CA ASP A 150 -24.56 7.10 8.22
C ASP A 150 -23.88 7.57 6.91
N TYR A 151 -22.97 6.74 6.38
CA TYR A 151 -22.18 7.05 5.18
C TYR A 151 -22.22 5.88 4.19
N ASP A 152 -22.40 6.20 2.91
CA ASP A 152 -22.58 5.19 1.85
C ASP A 152 -21.23 4.67 1.31
N PHE A 153 -20.33 4.23 2.19
CA PHE A 153 -19.15 3.48 1.77
C PHE A 153 -19.52 2.10 1.20
N ASP A 154 -18.79 1.63 0.20
CA ASP A 154 -19.00 0.32 -0.42
C ASP A 154 -18.34 -0.81 0.33
N GLY A 155 -17.47 -0.48 1.27
CA GLY A 155 -16.76 -1.46 2.09
C GLY A 155 -15.83 -0.84 3.12
N ILE A 156 -15.15 -1.73 3.81
CA ILE A 156 -14.16 -1.42 4.85
C ILE A 156 -12.82 -2.04 4.45
N ASP A 157 -11.75 -1.31 4.69
CA ASP A 157 -10.37 -1.77 4.59
C ASP A 157 -9.75 -1.78 5.99
N LEU A 158 -9.23 -2.92 6.43
CA LEU A 158 -8.61 -3.07 7.74
C LEU A 158 -7.09 -2.97 7.61
N ALA A 159 -6.54 -1.79 7.84
CA ALA A 159 -5.10 -1.54 7.93
C ALA A 159 -4.62 -1.79 9.37
N TRP A 160 -4.66 -3.06 9.79
CA TRP A 160 -4.52 -3.46 11.18
C TRP A 160 -3.10 -3.25 11.70
N GLN A 161 -2.99 -2.60 12.85
CA GLN A 161 -1.71 -2.32 13.48
C GLN A 161 -1.26 -3.49 14.36
N PHE A 162 -0.59 -4.46 13.76
CA PHE A 162 0.17 -5.44 14.52
C PHE A 162 1.59 -4.93 14.81
N PRO A 163 2.23 -5.43 15.86
CA PRO A 163 3.59 -5.04 16.20
C PRO A 163 4.58 -5.27 15.06
N PRO A 164 5.37 -4.27 14.68
CA PRO A 164 6.32 -4.41 13.60
C PRO A 164 7.53 -5.27 14.01
N VAL A 165 8.14 -5.95 13.04
CA VAL A 165 9.40 -6.70 13.24
C VAL A 165 10.48 -5.76 13.76
N LYS A 166 11.26 -6.23 14.73
CA LYS A 166 12.41 -5.46 15.24
C LYS A 166 13.45 -5.25 14.14
N VAL A 167 14.00 -4.05 14.06
CA VAL A 167 15.09 -3.75 13.14
C VAL A 167 16.31 -4.58 13.56
N LYS A 168 16.92 -5.33 12.63
CA LYS A 168 18.22 -5.95 12.87
C LYS A 168 19.24 -4.84 13.17
N LYS A 169 20.02 -5.02 14.25
CA LYS A 169 21.06 -4.07 14.63
C LYS A 169 22.09 -4.03 13.50
N GLU A 170 22.21 -2.88 12.82
CA GLU A 170 23.23 -2.67 11.82
C GLU A 170 24.61 -2.76 12.52
N ARG A 171 25.55 -3.49 11.93
CA ARG A 171 26.91 -3.60 12.43
C ARG A 171 27.71 -2.38 11.96
N GLY A 172 27.49 -1.23 12.58
CA GLY A 172 28.25 -0.02 12.34
C GLY A 172 29.04 0.39 13.59
N THR A 173 30.30 0.73 13.42
CA THR A 173 31.27 1.02 14.48
C THR A 173 31.14 2.44 15.06
N PHE A 174 30.25 3.26 14.58
CA PHE A 174 30.08 4.64 15.04
C PHE A 174 28.70 4.83 15.68
N GLY A 175 28.70 4.88 17.02
CA GLY A 175 27.56 5.31 17.80
C GLY A 175 27.28 6.79 17.58
N SER A 176 26.48 7.13 16.59
CA SER A 176 26.13 8.49 16.28
C SER A 176 25.07 9.07 17.22
N ILE A 177 24.97 10.38 17.20
CA ILE A 177 24.01 11.28 17.88
C ILE A 177 22.53 10.81 17.78
N TRP A 178 22.22 9.91 16.86
CA TRP A 178 20.89 9.33 16.58
C TRP A 178 20.34 8.40 17.66
N HIS A 179 21.16 7.95 18.64
CA HIS A 179 20.63 7.20 19.79
C HIS A 179 19.59 7.98 20.60
N GLY A 180 19.60 9.32 20.54
CA GLY A 180 18.60 10.18 21.19
C GLY A 180 17.22 10.18 20.49
N LEU A 181 17.21 10.11 19.16
CA LEU A 181 15.99 10.14 18.35
C LEU A 181 15.24 8.79 18.31
N LYS A 182 15.93 7.66 18.48
CA LYS A 182 15.31 6.33 18.64
C LYS A 182 14.32 6.24 19.81
N LYS A 183 14.44 7.12 20.81
CA LYS A 183 13.49 7.21 21.93
C LYS A 183 12.16 7.87 21.54
N THR A 184 12.12 8.65 20.47
CA THR A 184 10.95 9.45 20.06
C THR A 184 10.00 8.68 19.13
N PHE A 185 10.52 7.69 18.40
CA PHE A 185 9.75 6.93 17.41
C PHE A 185 9.46 5.48 17.84
N GLY A 186 9.10 5.19 19.01
CA GLY A 186 8.48 3.94 19.53
C GLY A 186 8.86 2.57 18.91
N TYR A 187 9.65 2.53 17.87
CA TYR A 187 9.98 1.32 17.12
C TYR A 187 10.70 0.27 17.97
N GLY A 188 10.03 -0.83 18.25
CA GLY A 188 10.65 -2.04 18.81
C GLY A 188 10.70 -2.15 20.33
N LYS A 189 9.91 -1.39 21.08
CA LYS A 189 9.80 -1.55 22.55
C LYS A 189 8.84 -2.65 22.95
N PHE A 190 7.74 -2.81 22.21
CA PHE A 190 6.71 -3.79 22.53
C PHE A 190 7.07 -5.17 21.95
N LYS A 191 6.89 -6.20 22.76
CA LYS A 191 6.91 -7.61 22.34
C LYS A 191 5.55 -8.19 22.64
N ASP A 192 4.89 -8.66 21.62
CA ASP A 192 3.62 -9.35 21.78
C ASP A 192 3.89 -10.78 22.29
N ASP A 193 3.50 -11.05 23.53
CA ASP A 193 3.65 -12.39 24.11
C ASP A 193 2.43 -13.29 23.81
N LYS A 194 1.40 -12.76 23.10
CA LYS A 194 0.17 -13.44 22.73
C LYS A 194 -0.04 -13.47 21.21
N GLU A 195 1.04 -13.51 20.42
CA GLU A 195 1.00 -13.44 18.95
C GLU A 195 -0.05 -14.38 18.33
N GLN A 196 -0.13 -15.62 18.83
CA GLN A 196 -1.09 -16.61 18.33
C GLN A 196 -2.54 -16.25 18.68
N GLU A 197 -2.79 -15.77 19.91
CA GLU A 197 -4.13 -15.36 20.35
C GLU A 197 -4.63 -14.17 19.52
N HIS A 198 -3.76 -13.18 19.27
CA HIS A 198 -4.09 -12.01 18.46
C HIS A 198 -4.31 -12.36 16.98
N ARG A 199 -3.51 -13.28 16.42
CA ARG A 199 -3.72 -13.84 15.09
C ARG A 199 -5.10 -14.51 14.96
N ASP A 200 -5.43 -15.39 15.90
CA ASP A 200 -6.70 -16.12 15.91
C ASP A 200 -7.87 -15.15 16.13
N GLY A 201 -7.72 -14.21 17.06
CA GLY A 201 -8.70 -13.18 17.34
C GLY A 201 -8.98 -12.28 16.14
N PHE A 202 -7.94 -11.88 15.40
CA PHE A 202 -8.09 -11.12 14.15
C PHE A 202 -8.80 -11.94 13.06
N THR A 203 -8.45 -13.21 12.93
CA THR A 203 -9.13 -14.12 12.00
C THR A 203 -10.63 -14.23 12.29
N ILE A 204 -10.99 -14.35 13.57
CA ILE A 204 -12.39 -14.35 14.03
C ILE A 204 -13.05 -13.00 13.73
N LEU A 205 -12.39 -11.87 14.02
CA LEU A 205 -12.89 -10.52 13.74
C LEU A 205 -13.25 -10.36 12.25
N VAL A 206 -12.34 -10.74 11.35
CA VAL A 206 -12.55 -10.64 9.90
C VAL A 206 -13.72 -11.50 9.45
N ARG A 207 -13.82 -12.74 9.94
CA ARG A 207 -14.94 -13.64 9.64
C ARG A 207 -16.27 -13.04 10.11
N ASP A 208 -16.34 -12.57 11.35
CA ASP A 208 -17.56 -12.06 11.97
C ASP A 208 -18.00 -10.74 11.31
N LEU A 209 -17.04 -9.86 10.99
CA LEU A 209 -17.31 -8.63 10.22
C LEU A 209 -17.82 -8.96 8.81
N LYS A 210 -17.17 -9.88 8.08
CA LYS A 210 -17.64 -10.27 6.73
C LYS A 210 -19.04 -10.85 6.76
N ALA A 211 -19.40 -11.61 7.80
CA ALA A 211 -20.76 -12.13 7.97
C ALA A 211 -21.80 -11.00 8.09
N GLN A 212 -21.47 -9.88 8.73
CA GLN A 212 -22.34 -8.69 8.81
C GLN A 212 -22.37 -7.87 7.51
N LEU A 213 -21.27 -7.81 6.78
CA LEU A 213 -21.15 -7.03 5.55
C LEU A 213 -21.80 -7.71 4.32
N ARG A 214 -21.75 -9.05 4.26
CA ARG A 214 -22.24 -9.84 3.12
C ARG A 214 -23.72 -9.59 2.75
N PRO A 215 -24.68 -9.60 3.69
CA PRO A 215 -26.09 -9.32 3.37
C PRO A 215 -26.33 -7.91 2.83
N ARG A 216 -25.41 -6.99 3.12
CA ARG A 216 -25.47 -5.58 2.69
C ARG A 216 -24.68 -5.35 1.39
N MET A 217 -24.12 -6.40 0.79
CA MET A 217 -23.22 -6.33 -0.38
C MET A 217 -22.04 -5.37 -0.20
N LYS A 218 -21.55 -5.23 1.05
CA LYS A 218 -20.39 -4.40 1.36
C LYS A 218 -19.11 -5.24 1.34
N GLY A 219 -18.05 -4.64 0.78
CA GLY A 219 -16.75 -5.28 0.68
C GLY A 219 -15.94 -5.22 1.97
N LEU A 220 -14.96 -6.13 2.06
CA LEU A 220 -13.99 -6.17 3.14
C LEU A 220 -12.61 -6.47 2.57
N THR A 221 -11.65 -5.58 2.79
CA THR A 221 -10.25 -5.79 2.46
C THR A 221 -9.38 -5.74 3.72
N VAL A 222 -8.23 -6.37 3.64
CA VAL A 222 -7.22 -6.32 4.69
C VAL A 222 -5.95 -5.72 4.10
N ALA A 223 -5.43 -4.66 4.71
CA ALA A 223 -4.14 -4.09 4.34
C ALA A 223 -3.05 -4.60 5.30
N VAL A 224 -2.01 -5.18 4.72
CA VAL A 224 -0.80 -5.59 5.45
C VAL A 224 0.17 -4.43 5.40
N ILE A 225 0.28 -3.72 6.51
CA ILE A 225 1.15 -2.55 6.61
C ILE A 225 2.64 -2.93 6.66
N PRO A 226 3.57 -2.02 6.29
CA PRO A 226 4.99 -2.32 6.26
C PRO A 226 5.51 -2.84 7.60
N HIS A 227 6.47 -3.76 7.53
CA HIS A 227 7.17 -4.35 8.68
C HIS A 227 6.34 -5.27 9.58
N VAL A 228 5.08 -5.52 9.31
CA VAL A 228 4.32 -6.55 10.00
C VAL A 228 4.66 -7.92 9.41
N ASN A 229 5.01 -8.87 10.27
CA ASN A 229 5.31 -10.22 9.84
C ASN A 229 4.01 -10.99 9.53
N SER A 230 3.74 -11.18 8.24
CA SER A 230 2.53 -11.89 7.80
C SER A 230 2.43 -13.31 8.35
N SER A 231 3.53 -14.03 8.50
CA SER A 231 3.51 -15.42 8.99
C SER A 231 3.17 -15.53 10.48
N ILE A 232 3.33 -14.45 11.23
CA ILE A 232 2.96 -14.39 12.66
C ILE A 232 1.49 -14.03 12.82
N TYR A 233 1.04 -12.95 12.17
CA TYR A 233 -0.24 -12.31 12.49
C TYR A 233 -1.40 -12.60 11.53
N TYR A 234 -1.13 -13.18 10.34
CA TYR A 234 -2.19 -13.42 9.37
C TYR A 234 -2.28 -14.92 9.04
N ASP A 235 -3.43 -15.53 9.28
CA ASP A 235 -3.74 -16.83 8.73
C ASP A 235 -4.34 -16.67 7.32
N ALA A 236 -3.48 -16.63 6.32
CA ALA A 236 -3.88 -16.36 4.94
C ALA A 236 -4.97 -17.33 4.45
N ARG A 237 -4.91 -18.61 4.86
CA ARG A 237 -5.89 -19.64 4.47
C ARG A 237 -7.27 -19.37 5.04
N LEU A 238 -7.34 -18.98 6.31
CA LEU A 238 -8.62 -18.71 6.99
C LEU A 238 -9.16 -17.32 6.65
N LEU A 239 -8.29 -16.36 6.32
CA LEU A 239 -8.69 -15.02 5.91
C LEU A 239 -9.25 -14.99 4.48
N ALA A 240 -8.63 -15.70 3.53
CA ALA A 240 -8.95 -15.64 2.11
C ALA A 240 -10.45 -15.82 1.76
N PRO A 241 -11.23 -16.72 2.39
CA PRO A 241 -12.68 -16.84 2.12
C PRO A 241 -13.51 -15.67 2.61
N ASN A 242 -12.97 -14.85 3.53
CA ASN A 242 -13.69 -13.81 4.23
C ASN A 242 -13.30 -12.39 3.80
N ILE A 243 -12.37 -12.24 2.87
CA ILE A 243 -11.95 -10.96 2.31
C ILE A 243 -12.13 -10.91 0.79
N ASP A 244 -12.32 -9.73 0.24
CA ASP A 244 -12.43 -9.52 -1.20
C ASP A 244 -11.06 -9.25 -1.84
N ALA A 245 -10.14 -8.66 -1.06
CA ALA A 245 -8.74 -8.53 -1.42
C ALA A 245 -7.85 -8.39 -0.17
N VAL A 246 -6.56 -8.72 -0.35
CA VAL A 246 -5.49 -8.32 0.56
C VAL A 246 -4.62 -7.26 -0.14
N HIS A 247 -4.43 -6.13 0.51
CA HIS A 247 -3.61 -5.01 0.08
C HIS A 247 -2.23 -5.12 0.73
N LEU A 248 -1.23 -5.53 -0.03
CA LEU A 248 0.13 -5.68 0.48
C LEU A 248 0.88 -4.37 0.32
N PHE A 249 1.23 -3.71 1.42
CA PHE A 249 2.05 -2.50 1.40
C PHE A 249 3.51 -2.89 1.23
N THR A 250 3.85 -3.33 0.02
CA THR A 250 5.16 -3.85 -0.38
C THR A 250 6.19 -2.75 -0.64
N PHE A 251 6.20 -1.74 0.20
CA PHE A 251 7.11 -0.60 0.19
C PHE A 251 7.62 -0.31 1.60
N ASP A 252 8.49 0.68 1.74
CA ASP A 252 9.15 1.03 3.01
C ASP A 252 9.98 -0.13 3.61
N GLN A 253 10.50 -1.03 2.76
CA GLN A 253 11.38 -2.10 3.23
C GLN A 253 12.62 -1.53 3.94
N LYS A 254 13.12 -0.41 3.43
CA LYS A 254 14.13 0.44 4.05
C LYS A 254 13.59 1.86 4.20
N THR A 255 13.80 2.44 5.37
CA THR A 255 13.45 3.84 5.64
C THR A 255 14.52 4.51 6.48
N PRO A 256 14.72 5.83 6.37
CA PRO A 256 15.77 6.50 7.14
C PRO A 256 15.55 6.47 8.66
N GLU A 257 14.31 6.28 9.11
CA GLU A 257 13.98 6.14 10.54
C GLU A 257 14.42 4.78 11.09
N ARG A 258 14.29 3.73 10.28
CA ARG A 258 14.66 2.35 10.67
C ARG A 258 16.10 2.02 10.33
N ASN A 259 16.60 2.54 9.23
CA ASN A 259 17.91 2.30 8.66
C ASN A 259 18.67 3.62 8.42
N PRO A 260 18.99 4.39 9.46
CA PRO A 260 19.56 5.73 9.28
C PRO A 260 20.98 5.71 8.68
N GLN A 261 21.69 4.60 8.81
CA GLN A 261 23.08 4.48 8.34
C GLN A 261 23.24 3.72 7.03
N GLU A 262 22.13 3.23 6.45
CA GLU A 262 22.16 2.46 5.20
C GLU A 262 20.97 2.86 4.30
N GLY A 263 21.27 3.58 3.23
CA GLY A 263 20.31 3.88 2.18
C GLY A 263 20.24 2.74 1.17
N ASP A 264 19.01 2.28 0.87
CA ASP A 264 18.78 1.21 -0.10
C ASP A 264 17.38 1.35 -0.72
N TYR A 265 17.05 0.53 -1.73
CA TYR A 265 15.77 0.52 -2.40
C TYR A 265 14.60 0.33 -1.40
N PRO A 266 13.62 1.25 -1.37
CA PRO A 266 12.50 1.14 -0.42
C PRO A 266 11.45 0.11 -0.82
N ALA A 267 11.40 -0.30 -2.10
CA ALA A 267 10.36 -1.19 -2.61
C ALA A 267 10.84 -2.10 -3.76
N PRO A 268 11.90 -2.90 -3.62
CA PRO A 268 12.40 -3.76 -4.67
C PRO A 268 11.40 -4.88 -4.99
N ILE A 269 11.28 -5.27 -6.27
CA ILE A 269 10.40 -6.38 -6.68
C ILE A 269 10.98 -7.72 -6.24
N TYR A 270 12.29 -7.89 -6.42
CA TYR A 270 12.98 -9.15 -6.14
C TYR A 270 14.13 -8.96 -5.15
N GLU A 271 14.54 -10.07 -4.57
CA GLU A 271 15.70 -10.12 -3.70
C GLU A 271 16.96 -9.59 -4.39
N SER A 272 17.73 -8.77 -3.67
CA SER A 272 19.06 -8.31 -4.07
C SER A 272 20.13 -9.05 -3.27
N TYR A 273 21.24 -9.35 -3.94
CA TYR A 273 22.37 -10.02 -3.31
C TYR A 273 22.84 -9.29 -2.03
N GLY A 274 23.02 -10.04 -0.96
CA GLY A 274 23.48 -9.50 0.33
C GLY A 274 22.42 -8.77 1.16
N ARG A 275 21.15 -8.73 0.72
CA ARG A 275 20.01 -8.14 1.46
C ARG A 275 19.23 -9.22 2.19
N VAL A 276 18.27 -8.77 3.00
CA VAL A 276 17.33 -9.67 3.67
C VAL A 276 16.40 -10.27 2.61
N PRO A 277 16.32 -11.62 2.49
CA PRO A 277 15.54 -12.25 1.43
C PRO A 277 14.04 -11.94 1.44
N GLN A 278 13.51 -11.50 2.57
CA GLN A 278 12.10 -11.17 2.76
C GLN A 278 11.74 -9.73 2.42
N ASP A 279 12.73 -8.83 2.29
CA ASP A 279 12.51 -7.40 2.09
C ASP A 279 12.26 -7.06 0.61
N ASN A 280 11.24 -7.69 -0.02
CA ASN A 280 10.85 -7.43 -1.40
C ASN A 280 9.40 -7.82 -1.69
N VAL A 281 8.88 -7.33 -2.82
CA VAL A 281 7.49 -7.57 -3.26
C VAL A 281 7.22 -9.06 -3.47
N ASP A 282 8.12 -9.78 -4.15
CA ASP A 282 7.92 -11.18 -4.50
C ASP A 282 7.86 -12.09 -3.26
N ALA A 283 8.72 -11.87 -2.28
CA ALA A 283 8.71 -12.64 -1.05
C ALA A 283 7.40 -12.45 -0.26
N THR A 284 6.93 -11.20 -0.12
CA THR A 284 5.65 -10.91 0.54
C THR A 284 4.48 -11.54 -0.22
N THR A 285 4.47 -11.44 -1.54
CA THR A 285 3.41 -12.01 -2.40
C THR A 285 3.39 -13.54 -2.32
N ARG A 286 4.55 -14.19 -2.35
CA ARG A 286 4.65 -15.65 -2.26
C ARG A 286 4.05 -16.19 -0.97
N TYR A 287 4.27 -15.53 0.17
CA TYR A 287 3.66 -15.96 1.43
C TYR A 287 2.14 -16.16 1.29
N TRP A 288 1.43 -15.18 0.71
CA TRP A 288 -0.02 -15.25 0.56
C TRP A 288 -0.47 -16.30 -0.45
N LEU A 289 0.23 -16.42 -1.59
CA LEU A 289 -0.06 -17.44 -2.61
C LEU A 289 0.16 -18.85 -2.07
N GLU A 290 1.29 -19.13 -1.43
CA GLU A 290 1.65 -20.44 -0.89
C GLU A 290 0.76 -20.86 0.27
N ASN A 291 0.17 -19.91 0.99
CA ASN A 291 -0.80 -20.16 2.05
C ASN A 291 -2.26 -20.10 1.59
N GLY A 292 -2.52 -20.22 0.28
CA GLY A 292 -3.84 -20.50 -0.29
C GLY A 292 -4.71 -19.28 -0.58
N THR A 293 -4.15 -18.07 -0.60
CA THR A 293 -4.88 -16.91 -1.09
C THR A 293 -4.89 -16.91 -2.63
N PRO A 294 -6.06 -16.85 -3.29
CA PRO A 294 -6.12 -16.73 -4.75
C PRO A 294 -5.38 -15.48 -5.23
N GLY A 295 -4.61 -15.61 -6.31
CA GLY A 295 -3.87 -14.48 -6.89
C GLY A 295 -4.77 -13.27 -7.18
N SER A 296 -6.00 -13.49 -7.68
CA SER A 296 -7.00 -12.43 -7.97
C SER A 296 -7.39 -11.58 -6.75
N LYS A 297 -7.12 -12.05 -5.53
CA LYS A 297 -7.34 -11.31 -4.28
C LYS A 297 -6.11 -10.56 -3.78
N ILE A 298 -4.94 -10.75 -4.36
CA ILE A 298 -3.70 -10.12 -3.92
C ILE A 298 -3.45 -8.85 -4.73
N VAL A 299 -3.28 -7.72 -4.03
CA VAL A 299 -3.00 -6.41 -4.62
C VAL A 299 -1.70 -5.88 -4.06
N VAL A 300 -0.70 -5.61 -4.91
CA VAL A 300 0.65 -5.23 -4.49
C VAL A 300 0.88 -3.72 -4.54
N GLY A 301 1.67 -3.21 -3.59
CA GLY A 301 1.86 -1.79 -3.35
C GLY A 301 2.85 -1.11 -4.29
N ILE A 302 2.49 0.10 -4.73
CA ILE A 302 3.33 1.05 -5.43
C ILE A 302 3.32 2.37 -4.67
N PRO A 303 4.45 2.79 -4.06
CA PRO A 303 4.52 4.09 -3.42
C PRO A 303 4.65 5.20 -4.47
N THR A 304 4.03 6.34 -4.21
CA THR A 304 4.12 7.55 -5.04
C THR A 304 5.07 8.59 -4.47
N TYR A 305 5.90 8.17 -3.54
CA TYR A 305 6.87 8.98 -2.82
C TYR A 305 8.24 8.33 -2.83
N ALA A 306 9.22 9.11 -2.40
CA ALA A 306 10.59 8.68 -2.20
C ALA A 306 10.95 8.62 -0.72
N ARG A 307 11.80 7.65 -0.35
CA ARG A 307 12.56 7.68 0.89
C ARG A 307 13.92 8.28 0.63
N THR A 308 14.37 9.15 1.53
CA THR A 308 15.59 9.92 1.33
C THR A 308 16.52 9.86 2.53
N TRP A 309 17.82 9.80 2.25
CA TRP A 309 18.88 9.77 3.26
C TRP A 309 19.87 10.87 3.00
N LYS A 310 20.49 11.34 4.09
CA LYS A 310 21.59 12.29 4.06
C LYS A 310 22.89 11.60 3.67
N LEU A 311 23.63 12.17 2.73
CA LEU A 311 24.97 11.75 2.36
C LEU A 311 26.01 12.70 2.98
N THR A 312 27.07 12.14 3.53
CA THR A 312 28.18 12.86 4.17
C THR A 312 29.49 12.54 3.46
N SER A 313 30.59 13.05 3.98
CA SER A 313 31.94 12.71 3.50
C SER A 313 32.23 11.21 3.52
N ASP A 314 31.58 10.45 4.38
CA ASP A 314 31.77 8.99 4.50
C ASP A 314 30.95 8.18 3.48
N SER A 315 30.10 8.86 2.72
CA SER A 315 29.22 8.25 1.73
C SER A 315 29.95 8.04 0.40
N GLN A 316 29.54 7.02 -0.35
CA GLN A 316 30.12 6.73 -1.67
C GLN A 316 29.74 7.79 -2.70
N ILE A 317 30.67 8.17 -3.56
CA ILE A 317 30.43 9.13 -4.66
C ILE A 317 29.51 8.54 -5.75
N SER A 318 29.53 7.21 -5.92
CA SER A 318 28.76 6.52 -6.95
C SER A 318 27.23 6.52 -6.71
N GLY A 319 26.78 6.70 -5.45
CA GLY A 319 25.38 6.56 -5.06
C GLY A 319 24.81 5.15 -5.19
N VAL A 320 25.61 4.13 -5.54
CA VAL A 320 25.13 2.75 -5.73
C VAL A 320 24.72 2.15 -4.38
N PRO A 321 23.46 1.69 -4.22
CA PRO A 321 23.01 1.09 -2.95
C PRO A 321 23.55 -0.34 -2.76
N PRO A 322 23.73 -0.82 -1.50
CA PRO A 322 23.50 -0.07 -0.27
C PRO A 322 24.57 0.99 -0.06
N ILE A 323 24.16 2.18 0.36
CA ILE A 323 25.07 3.30 0.54
C ILE A 323 25.12 3.72 2.00
N VAL A 324 26.33 4.11 2.48
CA VAL A 324 26.50 4.65 3.84
C VAL A 324 25.85 6.03 3.92
N THR A 325 25.04 6.22 4.94
CA THR A 325 24.21 7.42 5.13
C THR A 325 24.23 7.87 6.60
N ASP A 326 23.73 9.09 6.86
CA ASP A 326 23.65 9.63 8.22
C ASP A 326 22.24 10.22 8.47
N GLY A 327 21.25 9.35 8.60
CA GLY A 327 19.88 9.73 8.91
C GLY A 327 19.06 10.21 7.70
N PRO A 328 17.90 10.84 7.95
CA PRO A 328 16.99 11.29 6.92
C PRO A 328 17.57 12.42 6.08
N GLY A 329 17.26 12.40 4.78
CA GLY A 329 17.51 13.54 3.90
C GLY A 329 16.66 14.75 4.26
N ALA A 330 17.06 15.92 3.77
CA ALA A 330 16.32 17.15 4.01
C ALA A 330 14.89 17.08 3.48
N GLU A 331 13.98 17.72 4.21
CA GLU A 331 12.56 17.84 3.81
C GLU A 331 12.39 18.66 2.52
N GLY A 332 11.29 18.42 1.83
CA GLY A 332 10.89 19.20 0.67
C GLY A 332 9.66 20.08 0.97
N PRO A 333 9.33 21.02 0.05
CA PRO A 333 8.27 22.02 0.28
C PRO A 333 6.84 21.45 0.22
N HIS A 334 6.65 20.21 -0.32
CA HIS A 334 5.33 19.58 -0.38
C HIS A 334 5.06 18.72 0.86
N THR A 335 6.06 17.93 1.26
CA THR A 335 5.91 16.95 2.35
C THR A 335 6.24 17.55 3.71
N ASN A 336 7.15 18.52 3.79
CA ASN A 336 7.67 19.13 5.02
C ASN A 336 8.07 18.05 6.06
N THR A 337 8.64 16.95 5.58
CA THR A 337 9.00 15.79 6.40
C THR A 337 10.40 15.31 6.01
N PRO A 338 11.39 15.39 6.91
CA PRO A 338 12.71 14.81 6.66
C PRO A 338 12.61 13.33 6.30
N GLY A 339 13.38 12.89 5.32
CA GLY A 339 13.39 11.49 4.86
C GLY A 339 12.26 11.12 3.88
N LEU A 340 11.39 12.06 3.52
CA LEU A 340 10.25 11.86 2.62
C LEU A 340 10.18 12.96 1.57
N LEU A 341 10.04 12.58 0.30
CA LEU A 341 9.69 13.50 -0.80
C LEU A 341 8.54 12.93 -1.61
N SER A 342 7.62 13.77 -2.08
CA SER A 342 6.64 13.39 -3.10
C SER A 342 7.32 13.16 -4.44
N TYR A 343 6.67 12.44 -5.36
CA TYR A 343 7.22 12.27 -6.72
C TYR A 343 7.40 13.62 -7.43
N ALA A 344 6.48 14.58 -7.24
CA ALA A 344 6.61 15.92 -7.79
C ALA A 344 7.89 16.63 -7.33
N GLU A 345 8.27 16.48 -6.05
CA GLU A 345 9.52 17.05 -5.51
C GLU A 345 10.76 16.38 -6.09
N VAL A 346 10.74 15.05 -6.24
CA VAL A 346 11.83 14.32 -6.88
C VAL A 346 11.99 14.77 -8.33
N CYS A 347 10.91 14.78 -9.07
CA CYS A 347 10.90 15.17 -10.48
C CYS A 347 11.40 16.59 -10.70
N SER A 348 10.95 17.55 -9.90
CA SER A 348 11.45 18.93 -9.97
C SER A 348 12.97 18.99 -9.81
N ARG A 349 13.51 18.29 -8.81
CA ARG A 349 14.96 18.24 -8.56
C ARG A 349 15.76 17.49 -9.66
N LEU A 350 15.12 16.63 -10.44
CA LEU A 350 15.75 15.97 -11.60
C LEU A 350 15.89 16.92 -12.81
N THR A 351 14.99 17.90 -12.93
CA THR A 351 14.91 18.83 -14.06
C THR A 351 15.59 20.18 -13.79
N GLU A 352 15.90 20.50 -12.55
CA GLU A 352 16.57 21.74 -12.17
C GLU A 352 17.91 21.91 -12.92
N SER A 353 18.20 23.15 -13.33
CA SER A 353 19.38 23.48 -14.14
C SER A 353 20.63 23.86 -13.35
N ALA A 354 20.57 23.86 -12.00
CA ALA A 354 21.59 24.44 -11.13
C ALA A 354 22.00 23.55 -9.95
N VAL A 355 22.71 24.18 -9.00
CA VAL A 355 23.18 23.62 -7.73
C VAL A 355 21.99 22.99 -6.97
N GLY A 356 21.99 21.67 -6.83
CA GLY A 356 20.88 20.93 -6.20
C GLY A 356 20.26 19.84 -7.08
N ARG A 357 20.65 19.77 -8.35
CA ARG A 357 20.15 18.77 -9.31
C ARG A 357 20.50 17.36 -8.86
N LEU A 358 19.48 16.50 -8.82
CA LEU A 358 19.68 15.06 -8.58
C LEU A 358 20.17 14.38 -9.86
N ARG A 359 21.14 13.49 -9.73
CA ARG A 359 21.59 12.58 -10.76
C ARG A 359 20.73 11.31 -10.70
N ARG A 360 19.89 11.08 -11.71
CA ARG A 360 19.05 9.89 -11.85
C ARG A 360 19.88 8.65 -12.23
N VAL A 361 19.56 7.52 -11.62
CA VAL A 361 20.03 6.20 -12.00
C VAL A 361 18.80 5.28 -12.11
N GLY A 362 18.49 4.84 -13.31
CA GLY A 362 17.39 3.89 -13.56
C GLY A 362 17.81 2.45 -13.29
N ASP A 363 16.84 1.57 -13.26
CA ASP A 363 17.03 0.12 -13.11
C ASP A 363 16.81 -0.63 -14.43
N PRO A 364 17.87 -0.87 -15.23
CA PRO A 364 17.75 -1.62 -16.46
C PRO A 364 17.36 -3.08 -16.24
N SER A 365 17.57 -3.62 -15.04
CA SER A 365 17.18 -4.98 -14.67
C SER A 365 15.67 -5.14 -14.45
N LYS A 366 14.96 -4.04 -14.22
CA LYS A 366 13.52 -3.98 -13.86
C LYS A 366 13.17 -4.75 -12.58
N LYS A 367 14.10 -4.86 -11.64
CA LYS A 367 13.97 -5.68 -10.44
C LYS A 367 13.88 -4.89 -9.15
N TYR A 368 14.50 -3.71 -9.11
CA TYR A 368 14.77 -3.04 -7.83
C TYR A 368 14.08 -1.69 -7.67
N GLY A 369 14.03 -0.90 -8.74
CA GLY A 369 13.49 0.46 -8.73
C GLY A 369 14.51 1.51 -9.14
N SER A 370 14.10 2.78 -9.12
CA SER A 370 14.96 3.91 -9.48
C SER A 370 15.53 4.56 -8.22
N TYR A 371 16.72 5.15 -8.37
CA TYR A 371 17.23 6.07 -7.36
C TYR A 371 17.84 7.32 -8.00
N ALA A 372 17.97 8.35 -7.21
CA ALA A 372 18.70 9.55 -7.60
C ALA A 372 19.52 10.06 -6.43
N PHE A 373 20.57 10.80 -6.71
CA PHE A 373 21.43 11.32 -5.65
C PHE A 373 22.13 12.61 -6.04
N GLN A 374 22.54 13.34 -5.04
CA GLN A 374 23.51 14.40 -5.08
C GLN A 374 24.57 14.09 -4.02
N SER A 375 25.82 13.94 -4.43
CA SER A 375 26.92 13.60 -3.52
C SER A 375 27.20 14.74 -2.54
N TYR A 376 27.82 14.41 -1.41
CA TYR A 376 28.43 15.38 -0.53
C TYR A 376 29.39 16.30 -1.33
N ASN A 377 29.37 17.59 -1.02
CA ASN A 377 30.21 18.57 -1.68
C ASN A 377 31.45 18.90 -0.82
N GLU A 378 32.58 18.33 -1.15
CA GLU A 378 33.84 18.52 -0.43
C GLU A 378 34.33 19.98 -0.40
N ASN A 379 34.01 20.77 -1.44
CA ASN A 379 34.45 22.17 -1.53
C ASN A 379 33.67 23.10 -0.62
N THR A 380 32.41 22.81 -0.37
CA THR A 380 31.50 23.65 0.44
C THR A 380 31.17 23.05 1.79
N GLY A 381 31.45 21.76 1.99
CA GLY A 381 31.08 21.02 3.19
C GLY A 381 29.56 20.73 3.26
N ASN A 382 28.80 20.93 2.17
CA ASN A 382 27.36 20.69 2.17
C ASN A 382 27.04 19.21 2.03
N ASP A 383 26.10 18.75 2.86
CA ASP A 383 25.58 17.39 2.80
C ASP A 383 24.93 17.10 1.44
N GLY A 384 25.06 15.86 1.00
CA GLY A 384 24.34 15.33 -0.15
C GLY A 384 23.01 14.67 0.26
N ILE A 385 22.32 14.15 -0.73
CA ILE A 385 21.06 13.41 -0.54
C ILE A 385 21.01 12.20 -1.46
N TRP A 386 20.56 11.05 -0.95
CA TRP A 386 20.18 9.88 -1.72
C TRP A 386 18.69 9.69 -1.66
N VAL A 387 18.06 9.31 -2.79
CA VAL A 387 16.61 9.29 -2.99
C VAL A 387 16.25 7.98 -3.67
N GLY A 388 15.59 7.05 -2.97
CA GLY A 388 15.01 5.84 -3.54
C GLY A 388 13.52 6.08 -3.83
N TYR A 389 13.08 5.84 -5.07
CA TYR A 389 11.72 6.18 -5.51
C TYR A 389 11.22 5.32 -6.66
N GLU A 390 9.89 5.39 -6.89
CA GLU A 390 9.28 4.88 -8.12
C GLU A 390 9.10 6.01 -9.14
N ASP A 391 9.36 5.71 -10.39
CA ASP A 391 8.96 6.51 -11.54
C ASP A 391 7.89 5.77 -12.36
N PRO A 392 7.30 6.36 -13.41
CA PRO A 392 6.28 5.70 -14.21
C PRO A 392 6.72 4.35 -14.81
N ASP A 393 8.02 4.20 -15.13
CA ASP A 393 8.56 2.95 -15.68
C ASP A 393 8.65 1.85 -14.62
N THR A 394 9.15 2.18 -13.43
CA THR A 394 9.27 1.21 -12.32
C THR A 394 7.91 0.86 -11.73
N ALA A 395 6.98 1.80 -11.67
CA ALA A 395 5.58 1.52 -11.35
C ALA A 395 4.94 0.57 -12.38
N GLY A 396 5.21 0.79 -13.67
CA GLY A 396 4.82 -0.11 -14.76
C GLY A 396 5.45 -1.51 -14.63
N ASN A 397 6.70 -1.62 -14.17
CA ASN A 397 7.34 -2.92 -13.93
C ASN A 397 6.64 -3.70 -12.81
N LYS A 398 6.21 -3.03 -11.73
CA LYS A 398 5.42 -3.65 -10.64
C LYS A 398 4.04 -4.09 -11.12
N ALA A 399 3.38 -3.29 -11.96
CA ALA A 399 2.11 -3.67 -12.57
C ALA A 399 2.26 -4.89 -13.51
N ALA A 400 3.31 -4.90 -14.34
CA ALA A 400 3.63 -6.05 -15.19
C ALA A 400 3.97 -7.31 -14.37
N TYR A 401 4.65 -7.16 -13.22
CA TYR A 401 4.85 -8.25 -12.27
C TYR A 401 3.51 -8.80 -11.76
N ALA A 402 2.61 -7.91 -11.30
CA ALA A 402 1.29 -8.31 -10.80
C ALA A 402 0.50 -9.08 -11.86
N LYS A 403 0.48 -8.57 -13.10
CA LYS A 403 -0.16 -9.23 -14.24
C LYS A 403 0.45 -10.60 -14.54
N ALA A 404 1.78 -10.70 -14.60
CA ALA A 404 2.48 -11.95 -14.90
C ALA A 404 2.27 -13.04 -13.84
N LYS A 405 2.04 -12.65 -12.59
CA LYS A 405 1.73 -13.56 -11.46
C LYS A 405 0.23 -13.85 -11.33
N GLY A 406 -0.64 -13.31 -12.18
CA GLY A 406 -2.10 -13.46 -12.09
C GLY A 406 -2.69 -12.85 -10.82
N LEU A 407 -2.09 -11.74 -10.34
CA LEU A 407 -2.57 -11.03 -9.15
C LEU A 407 -3.81 -10.18 -9.46
N GLY A 408 -4.53 -9.77 -8.43
CA GLY A 408 -5.73 -8.94 -8.53
C GLY A 408 -5.48 -7.53 -9.04
N GLY A 409 -4.25 -7.03 -8.89
CA GLY A 409 -3.89 -5.70 -9.37
C GLY A 409 -2.81 -5.02 -8.53
N VAL A 410 -2.85 -3.69 -8.55
CA VAL A 410 -1.92 -2.83 -7.80
C VAL A 410 -2.66 -1.84 -6.91
N LEU A 411 -2.04 -1.46 -5.81
CA LEU A 411 -2.47 -0.32 -5.01
C LEU A 411 -1.44 0.82 -5.12
N ILE A 412 -1.95 2.02 -5.08
CA ILE A 412 -1.21 3.28 -5.18
C ILE A 412 -1.25 3.98 -3.82
N TYR A 413 -0.10 4.20 -3.22
CA TYR A 413 0.00 4.80 -1.90
C TYR A 413 0.93 6.03 -1.90
N ASP A 414 0.38 7.26 -1.83
CA ASP A 414 -1.02 7.65 -1.94
C ASP A 414 -1.20 8.71 -3.05
N LEU A 415 -2.43 9.04 -3.39
CA LEU A 415 -2.76 10.02 -4.44
C LEU A 415 -2.10 11.38 -4.24
N SER A 416 -1.93 11.80 -2.97
CA SER A 416 -1.41 13.14 -2.62
C SER A 416 0.11 13.28 -2.76
N LEU A 417 0.82 12.18 -3.01
CA LEU A 417 2.27 12.14 -3.14
C LEU A 417 2.74 11.85 -4.57
N ASP A 418 1.81 11.48 -5.48
CA ASP A 418 2.07 11.52 -6.93
C ASP A 418 2.11 12.97 -7.44
N ASP A 419 2.49 13.19 -8.67
CA ASP A 419 2.40 14.50 -9.30
C ASP A 419 0.95 14.83 -9.71
N PHE A 420 0.12 15.14 -8.74
CA PHE A 420 -1.30 15.46 -8.95
C PHE A 420 -1.54 16.83 -9.62
N ARG A 421 -0.50 17.64 -9.73
CA ARG A 421 -0.54 18.94 -10.42
C ARG A 421 0.02 18.91 -11.84
N GLY A 422 0.78 17.88 -12.20
CA GLY A 422 1.41 17.76 -13.51
C GLY A 422 2.64 18.65 -13.68
N VAL A 423 3.36 18.93 -12.59
CA VAL A 423 4.55 19.81 -12.63
C VAL A 423 5.73 19.15 -13.37
N CYS A 424 5.76 17.81 -13.46
CA CYS A 424 6.84 17.07 -14.10
C CYS A 424 6.81 17.15 -15.61
N THR A 425 5.69 16.74 -16.20
CA THR A 425 5.53 16.55 -17.64
C THR A 425 4.27 17.21 -18.19
N GLY A 426 3.48 17.88 -17.37
CA GLY A 426 2.14 18.37 -17.70
C GLY A 426 1.04 17.34 -17.42
N ASP A 427 1.36 16.06 -17.36
CA ASP A 427 0.42 14.99 -17.06
C ASP A 427 0.26 14.80 -15.55
N LYS A 428 -0.98 14.79 -15.08
CA LYS A 428 -1.29 14.47 -13.68
C LYS A 428 -1.21 12.95 -13.43
N TYR A 429 -0.73 12.59 -12.25
CA TYR A 429 -0.65 11.21 -11.77
C TYR A 429 0.17 10.28 -12.66
N PRO A 430 1.41 10.62 -12.99
CA PRO A 430 2.23 9.83 -13.91
C PRO A 430 2.55 8.43 -13.37
N ILE A 431 2.71 8.25 -12.06
CA ILE A 431 2.95 6.93 -11.43
C ILE A 431 1.75 6.01 -11.65
N ILE A 432 0.53 6.49 -11.37
CA ILE A 432 -0.71 5.71 -11.56
C ILE A 432 -0.89 5.38 -13.05
N ARG A 433 -0.63 6.34 -13.94
CA ARG A 433 -0.73 6.12 -15.40
C ARG A 433 0.24 5.06 -15.88
N GLY A 434 1.50 5.12 -15.43
CA GLY A 434 2.53 4.13 -15.76
C GLY A 434 2.15 2.72 -15.29
N ALA A 435 1.63 2.58 -14.06
CA ALA A 435 1.13 1.33 -13.53
C ALA A 435 -0.08 0.81 -14.33
N LYS A 436 -1.12 1.64 -14.52
CA LYS A 436 -2.34 1.26 -15.24
C LYS A 436 -2.09 0.82 -16.67
N TYR A 437 -1.14 1.45 -17.36
CA TYR A 437 -0.79 1.10 -18.73
C TYR A 437 -0.22 -0.32 -18.87
N LYS A 438 0.44 -0.84 -17.84
CA LYS A 438 1.09 -2.17 -17.86
C LYS A 438 0.25 -3.27 -17.19
N LEU A 439 -0.79 -2.89 -16.44
CA LEU A 439 -1.70 -3.82 -15.82
C LEU A 439 -2.68 -4.42 -16.82
#